data_6b1193757faad583fd30df72aedcbce8
#
_entry.id   6b1193757faad583fd30df72aedcbce8
#
_cell.length_a   1.000
_cell.length_b   1.000
_cell.length_c   1.000
_cell.angle_alpha   90.00
_cell.angle_beta   90.00
_cell.angle_gamma   90.00
#
_symmetry.space_group_name_H-M   'P 1'
#
loop_
_entity.id
_entity.type
_entity.pdbx_description
1 polymer ?
#
loop_
_entity_poly.entity_id
_entity_poly.type
_entity_poly.pdbx_seq_one_letter_code
_entity_poly.pdbx_strand_id
1 'polypeptide(L)' 'MQTNQYKGEGVVKAINPKAPSIEIDHGDIGTLMPAMQMEFPVTDANLLNGLAVNDRVDFTVENAPDGVKVVAIKKK' A
#
# COMPACT_ATOMS: atom_id res chain seq x y z
N MET A 1 4.96 14.08 -18.15
CA MET A 1 5.46 13.93 -16.79
C MET A 1 5.26 12.49 -16.31
N GLN A 2 6.30 11.87 -15.82
CA GLN A 2 6.22 10.49 -15.37
C GLN A 2 5.85 10.41 -13.91
N THR A 3 4.91 9.54 -13.61
CA THR A 3 4.64 9.16 -12.23
C THR A 3 5.31 7.80 -11.98
N ASN A 4 6.05 7.71 -10.90
CA ASN A 4 6.73 6.46 -10.52
C ASN A 4 5.77 5.63 -9.68
N GLN A 5 4.82 5.01 -10.36
CA GLN A 5 3.81 4.17 -9.71
C GLN A 5 4.11 2.70 -9.97
N TYR A 6 3.95 1.90 -8.95
CA TYR A 6 4.21 0.46 -8.98
C TYR A 6 3.02 -0.26 -8.39
N LYS A 7 2.67 -1.38 -8.98
CA LYS A 7 1.57 -2.21 -8.50
C LYS A 7 2.12 -3.36 -7.67
N GLY A 8 1.43 -3.63 -6.56
CA GLY A 8 1.77 -4.75 -5.71
C GLY A 8 0.52 -5.44 -5.23
N GLU A 9 0.71 -6.58 -4.59
CA GLU A 9 -0.38 -7.29 -3.94
C GLU A 9 0.11 -7.92 -2.66
N GLY A 10 -0.80 -8.11 -1.72
CA GLY A 10 -0.44 -8.68 -0.44
C GLY A 10 -1.62 -8.84 0.48
N VAL A 11 -1.30 -9.05 1.75
CA VAL A 11 -2.27 -9.28 2.81
C VAL A 11 -2.15 -8.17 3.84
N VAL A 12 -3.29 -7.59 4.22
CA VAL A 12 -3.34 -6.53 5.23
C VAL A 12 -3.01 -7.10 6.60
N LYS A 13 -2.07 -6.48 7.30
CA LYS A 13 -1.66 -6.90 8.64
C LYS A 13 -2.07 -5.91 9.71
N ALA A 14 -2.16 -4.64 9.39
CA ALA A 14 -2.62 -3.62 10.33
C ALA A 14 -3.17 -2.43 9.56
N ILE A 15 -4.12 -1.72 10.17
CA ILE A 15 -4.73 -0.54 9.57
C ILE A 15 -4.73 0.55 10.63
N ASN A 16 -4.20 1.72 10.27
CA ASN A 16 -4.19 2.88 11.16
C ASN A 16 -4.87 4.06 10.46
N PRO A 17 -6.19 4.25 10.68
CA PRO A 17 -6.92 5.31 9.99
C PRO A 17 -6.55 6.72 10.42
N LYS A 18 -5.86 6.87 11.53
CA LYS A 18 -5.47 8.20 12.02
C LYS A 18 -4.24 8.75 11.35
N ALA A 19 -3.30 7.89 10.98
CA ALA A 19 -2.06 8.33 10.34
C ALA A 19 -2.30 9.02 8.99
N PRO A 20 -3.10 8.58 8.01
CA PRO A 20 -3.54 7.21 7.77
C PRO A 20 -2.43 6.35 7.16
N SER A 21 -2.37 5.12 7.58
CA SER A 21 -1.37 4.18 7.09
C SER A 21 -1.92 2.75 7.10
N ILE A 22 -1.22 1.87 6.40
CA ILE A 22 -1.60 0.46 6.32
C ILE A 22 -0.34 -0.39 6.29
N GLU A 23 -0.35 -1.45 7.08
CA GLU A 23 0.75 -2.42 7.05
C GLU A 23 0.33 -3.60 6.20
N ILE A 24 1.17 -3.93 5.21
CA ILE A 24 0.89 -4.97 4.24
C ILE A 24 2.07 -5.92 4.16
N ASP A 25 1.78 -7.22 4.21
CA ASP A 25 2.74 -8.27 3.90
C ASP A 25 2.62 -8.53 2.41
N HIS A 26 3.53 -7.95 1.63
CA HIS A 26 3.41 -7.92 0.18
C HIS A 26 4.52 -8.71 -0.50
N GLY A 27 4.21 -9.17 -1.72
CA GLY A 27 5.21 -9.74 -2.61
C GLY A 27 6.08 -8.65 -3.24
N ASP A 28 6.89 -9.05 -4.19
CA ASP A 28 7.74 -8.10 -4.89
C ASP A 28 6.91 -7.00 -5.54
N ILE A 29 7.36 -5.76 -5.38
CA ILE A 29 6.74 -4.61 -6.04
C ILE A 29 7.66 -4.21 -7.19
N GLY A 30 7.53 -4.90 -8.32
CA GLY A 30 8.36 -4.64 -9.49
C GLY A 30 9.83 -4.66 -9.13
N THR A 31 10.56 -3.65 -9.58
CA THR A 31 11.97 -3.46 -9.23
C THR A 31 12.14 -2.53 -8.03
N LEU A 32 11.03 -2.03 -7.47
CA LEU A 32 11.07 -1.05 -6.38
C LEU A 32 11.54 -1.65 -5.08
N MET A 33 10.98 -2.78 -4.70
CA MET A 33 11.35 -3.45 -3.45
C MET A 33 10.98 -4.91 -3.48
N PRO A 34 11.72 -5.74 -2.69
CA PRO A 34 11.43 -7.17 -2.58
C PRO A 34 10.21 -7.42 -1.70
N ALA A 35 9.79 -8.68 -1.67
CA ALA A 35 8.72 -9.13 -0.78
C ALA A 35 9.10 -8.84 0.67
N MET A 36 8.20 -8.16 1.41
CA MET A 36 8.43 -7.84 2.82
C MET A 36 7.14 -7.38 3.47
N GLN A 37 7.14 -7.32 4.78
CA GLN A 37 6.04 -6.72 5.54
C GLN A 37 6.43 -5.30 5.89
N MET A 38 5.58 -4.34 5.52
CA MET A 38 5.95 -2.94 5.65
C MET A 38 4.72 -2.07 5.85
N GLU A 39 4.87 -1.02 6.63
CA GLU A 39 3.83 -0.01 6.80
C GLU A 39 4.01 1.08 5.75
N PHE A 40 2.91 1.39 5.06
CA PHE A 40 2.89 2.45 4.05
C PHE A 40 1.94 3.56 4.47
N PRO A 41 2.32 4.82 4.32
CA PRO A 41 1.33 5.89 4.40
C PRO A 41 0.39 5.81 3.20
N VAL A 42 -0.87 6.18 3.42
CA VAL A 42 -1.86 6.27 2.34
C VAL A 42 -2.21 7.74 2.12
N THR A 43 -2.51 8.09 0.87
CA THR A 43 -2.79 9.49 0.53
C THR A 43 -4.16 9.95 0.99
N ASP A 44 -5.07 9.01 1.22
CA ASP A 44 -6.45 9.32 1.61
C ASP A 44 -6.96 8.22 2.53
N ALA A 45 -7.45 8.59 3.70
CA ALA A 45 -8.01 7.63 4.65
C ALA A 45 -9.17 6.83 4.07
N ASN A 46 -9.88 7.38 3.08
CA ASN A 46 -10.96 6.66 2.41
C ASN A 46 -10.48 5.40 1.70
N LEU A 47 -9.20 5.32 1.35
CA LEU A 47 -8.63 4.12 0.74
C LEU A 47 -8.69 2.92 1.69
N LEU A 48 -8.81 3.17 2.98
CA LEU A 48 -8.85 2.12 4.00
C LEU A 48 -10.26 1.60 4.25
N ASN A 49 -11.28 2.25 3.69
CA ASN A 49 -12.67 1.86 3.92
C ASN A 49 -12.94 0.46 3.39
N GLY A 50 -13.59 -0.36 4.22
CA GLY A 50 -13.95 -1.71 3.82
C GLY A 50 -12.83 -2.73 3.93
N LEU A 51 -11.64 -2.32 4.34
CA LEU A 51 -10.52 -3.22 4.51
C LEU A 51 -10.46 -3.74 5.94
N ALA A 52 -9.97 -4.98 6.09
CA ALA A 52 -9.78 -5.60 7.39
C ALA A 52 -8.47 -6.37 7.39
N VAL A 53 -7.96 -6.62 8.59
CA VAL A 53 -6.77 -7.45 8.75
C VAL A 53 -7.03 -8.82 8.14
N ASN A 54 -6.03 -9.32 7.41
CA ASN A 54 -6.04 -10.59 6.66
C ASN A 54 -6.76 -10.52 5.31
N ASP A 55 -7.25 -9.35 4.91
CA ASP A 55 -7.78 -9.19 3.56
C ASP A 55 -6.64 -9.22 2.54
N ARG A 56 -6.91 -9.84 1.39
CA ARG A 56 -6.00 -9.78 0.25
C ARG A 56 -6.34 -8.56 -0.58
N VAL A 57 -5.32 -7.82 -0.96
CA VAL A 57 -5.52 -6.56 -1.68
C VAL A 57 -4.54 -6.42 -2.83
N ASP A 58 -4.98 -5.72 -3.86
CA ASP A 58 -4.11 -5.15 -4.88
C ASP A 58 -3.95 -3.67 -4.56
N PHE A 59 -2.74 -3.16 -4.67
CA PHE A 59 -2.51 -1.77 -4.35
C PHE A 59 -1.49 -1.15 -5.30
N THR A 60 -1.51 0.16 -5.36
CA THR A 60 -0.56 0.93 -6.15
C THR A 60 0.17 1.87 -5.21
N VAL A 61 1.49 1.87 -5.30
CA VAL A 61 2.34 2.79 -4.54
C VAL A 61 2.97 3.80 -5.49
N GLU A 62 3.21 4.99 -4.98
CA GLU A 62 3.94 6.02 -5.71
C GLU A 62 5.26 6.25 -5.01
N ASN A 63 6.35 6.15 -5.77
CA ASN A 63 7.68 6.40 -5.26
C ASN A 63 8.01 7.87 -5.47
N ALA A 64 7.92 8.65 -4.39
CA ALA A 64 8.17 10.09 -4.42
C ALA A 64 9.48 10.41 -3.71
N PRO A 65 10.06 11.61 -3.91
CA PRO A 65 11.31 11.98 -3.23
C PRO A 65 11.22 11.91 -1.72
N ASP A 66 10.03 12.09 -1.15
CA ASP A 66 9.83 12.04 0.31
C ASP A 66 9.44 10.65 0.81
N GLY A 67 9.40 9.64 -0.06
CA GLY A 67 9.10 8.28 0.33
C GLY A 67 8.07 7.60 -0.55
N VAL A 68 7.70 6.38 -0.17
CA VAL A 68 6.73 5.56 -0.90
C VAL A 68 5.40 5.64 -0.17
N LYS A 69 4.32 5.85 -0.92
CA LYS A 69 2.97 5.94 -0.35
C LYS A 69 1.99 5.19 -1.22
N VAL A 70 0.91 4.72 -0.61
CA VAL A 70 -0.17 4.04 -1.31
C VAL A 70 -1.13 5.09 -1.85
N VAL A 71 -1.35 5.05 -3.16
CA VAL A 71 -2.26 5.98 -3.83
C VAL A 71 -3.56 5.31 -4.26
N ALA A 72 -3.59 4.00 -4.29
CA ALA A 72 -4.80 3.24 -4.59
C ALA A 72 -4.71 1.86 -3.94
N ILE A 73 -5.84 1.31 -3.54
CA ILE A 73 -5.90 -0.03 -2.96
C ILE A 73 -7.28 -0.62 -3.23
N LYS A 74 -7.30 -1.90 -3.56
CA LYS A 74 -8.52 -2.59 -3.89
C LYS A 74 -8.51 -3.97 -3.27
N LYS A 75 -9.58 -4.30 -2.56
CA LYS A 75 -9.77 -5.63 -2.00
C LYS A 75 -10.01 -6.64 -3.13
N LYS A 76 -9.35 -7.77 -3.03
CA LYS A 76 -9.54 -8.87 -3.98
C LYS A 76 -10.84 -9.62 -3.75
#